data_572b6c2882f6faa710bf878051141d20
#
_entry.id   572b6c2882f6faa710bf878051141d20
#
_cell.length_a   1.000
_cell.length_b   1.000
_cell.length_c   1.000
_cell.angle_alpha   90.00
_cell.angle_beta   90.00
_cell.angle_gamma   90.00
#
_symmetry.space_group_name_H-M   'P 1'
#
loop_
_entity.id
_entity.type
_entity.pdbx_description
1 polymer ?
#
loop_
_entity_poly.entity_id
_entity_poly.type
_entity_poly.pdbx_seq_one_letter_code
_entity_poly.pdbx_strand_id
1 'polypeptide(L)'
;YLDVMIIDFNKMVEELGSIETLKTDFFSNVSHEIKTPLAIIQNNAELLCMEKTPEKQKEYAEVIFQTTKRLSELISNILKLNKLEKQAITPVAEEYDLCGQLAECAVNYEPVWEKKDIGFDADMEDSVKITADAALMELVWNNLFSNAVKFTEPGGTIKLTEQSDDSEIRVSVEDNGCGMTEETRKHIFEKFYQGDTSHAMAGNGLGLALSLRVLQLNDYKIEVESEPGRGSKFTVIIPKR
;
A
#
# COMPACT_ATOMS: atom_id res chain seq x y z
N TYR A 1 -39.33 9.43 -23.78
CA TYR A 1 -38.01 9.57 -24.40
C TYR A 1 -37.27 10.80 -23.87
N LEU A 2 -37.89 11.99 -23.83
CA LEU A 2 -37.24 13.22 -23.34
C LEU A 2 -36.90 13.15 -21.86
N ASP A 3 -37.78 12.57 -21.04
CA ASP A 3 -37.57 12.43 -19.59
C ASP A 3 -36.40 11.51 -19.25
N VAL A 4 -36.21 10.42 -19.97
CA VAL A 4 -35.08 9.49 -19.84
C VAL A 4 -33.77 10.21 -20.20
N MET A 5 -33.78 10.96 -21.30
CA MET A 5 -32.60 11.72 -21.74
C MET A 5 -32.19 12.82 -20.76
N ILE A 6 -33.16 13.47 -20.09
CA ILE A 6 -32.91 14.46 -19.03
C ILE A 6 -32.32 13.78 -17.78
N ILE A 7 -32.83 12.62 -17.38
CA ILE A 7 -32.31 11.85 -16.24
C ILE A 7 -30.87 11.40 -16.52
N ASP A 8 -30.59 10.86 -17.70
CA ASP A 8 -29.26 10.42 -18.10
C ASP A 8 -28.27 11.60 -18.17
N PHE A 9 -28.71 12.78 -18.67
CA PHE A 9 -27.91 13.99 -18.70
C PHE A 9 -27.59 14.49 -17.28
N ASN A 10 -28.59 14.56 -16.39
CA ASN A 10 -28.37 14.98 -15.00
C ASN A 10 -27.42 14.03 -14.27
N LYS A 11 -27.54 12.71 -14.48
CA LYS A 11 -26.63 11.73 -13.93
C LYS A 11 -25.19 11.93 -14.44
N MET A 12 -25.03 12.21 -15.73
CA MET A 12 -23.71 12.51 -16.31
C MET A 12 -23.11 13.80 -15.72
N VAL A 13 -23.90 14.84 -15.48
CA VAL A 13 -23.44 16.09 -14.85
C VAL A 13 -23.03 15.86 -13.38
N GLU A 14 -23.79 15.05 -12.63
CA GLU A 14 -23.42 14.65 -11.27
C GLU A 14 -22.12 13.83 -11.24
N GLU A 15 -21.96 12.88 -12.16
CA GLU A 15 -20.73 12.08 -12.30
C GLU A 15 -19.53 12.97 -12.66
N LEU A 16 -19.69 13.93 -13.56
CA LEU A 16 -18.62 14.89 -13.89
C LEU A 16 -18.25 15.79 -12.69
N GLY A 17 -19.24 16.27 -11.94
CA GLY A 17 -19.02 17.05 -10.73
C GLY A 17 -18.28 16.26 -9.65
N SER A 18 -18.61 14.99 -9.46
CA SER A 18 -17.92 14.10 -8.52
C SER A 18 -16.47 13.85 -8.91
N ILE A 19 -16.18 13.69 -10.21
CA ILE A 19 -14.81 13.52 -10.72
C ILE A 19 -13.96 14.78 -10.47
N GLU A 20 -14.53 15.97 -10.65
CA GLU A 20 -13.82 17.22 -10.44
C GLU A 20 -13.51 17.45 -8.95
N THR A 21 -14.46 17.12 -8.06
CA THR A 21 -14.26 17.15 -6.60
C THR A 21 -13.17 16.18 -6.17
N LEU A 22 -13.24 14.91 -6.59
CA LEU A 22 -12.23 13.90 -6.29
C LEU A 22 -10.83 14.32 -6.77
N LYS A 23 -10.74 14.97 -7.91
CA LYS A 23 -9.48 15.48 -8.45
C LYS A 23 -8.92 16.63 -7.60
N THR A 24 -9.78 17.53 -7.14
CA THR A 24 -9.41 18.66 -6.28
C THR A 24 -8.94 18.16 -4.91
N ASP A 25 -9.65 17.23 -4.31
CA ASP A 25 -9.30 16.60 -3.03
C ASP A 25 -7.97 15.83 -3.13
N PHE A 26 -7.75 15.14 -4.25
CA PHE A 26 -6.47 14.48 -4.51
C PHE A 26 -5.29 15.48 -4.50
N PHE A 27 -5.40 16.59 -5.22
CA PHE A 27 -4.34 17.61 -5.26
C PHE A 27 -4.14 18.30 -3.91
N SER A 28 -5.21 18.53 -3.17
CA SER A 28 -5.15 19.08 -1.81
C SER A 28 -4.38 18.15 -0.88
N ASN A 29 -4.73 16.87 -0.89
CA ASN A 29 -4.08 15.83 -0.08
C ASN A 29 -2.59 15.68 -0.46
N VAL A 30 -2.27 15.61 -1.76
CA VAL A 30 -0.87 15.60 -2.24
C VAL A 30 -0.09 16.79 -1.69
N SER A 31 -0.67 17.99 -1.76
CA SER A 31 -0.01 19.21 -1.28
C SER A 31 0.25 19.18 0.22
N HIS A 32 -0.69 18.67 0.99
CA HIS A 32 -0.54 18.50 2.45
C HIS A 32 0.53 17.45 2.80
N GLU A 33 0.47 16.27 2.15
CA GLU A 33 1.40 15.17 2.38
C GLU A 33 2.85 15.50 1.96
N ILE A 34 3.05 16.47 1.05
CA ILE A 34 4.37 16.97 0.67
C ILE A 34 4.84 18.09 1.62
N LYS A 35 3.97 19.02 2.03
CA LYS A 35 4.34 20.15 2.86
C LYS A 35 4.84 19.75 4.24
N THR A 36 4.20 18.76 4.85
CA THR A 36 4.56 18.29 6.20
C THR A 36 6.01 17.76 6.28
N PRO A 37 6.45 16.77 5.48
CA PRO A 37 7.82 16.31 5.50
C PRO A 37 8.82 17.41 5.09
N LEU A 38 8.45 18.29 4.17
CA LEU A 38 9.31 19.40 3.78
C LEU A 38 9.59 20.35 4.95
N ALA A 39 8.57 20.68 5.73
CA ALA A 39 8.72 21.51 6.94
C ALA A 39 9.59 20.81 8.00
N ILE A 40 9.45 19.48 8.18
CA ILE A 40 10.30 18.71 9.09
C ILE A 40 11.76 18.75 8.63
N ILE A 41 12.03 18.58 7.34
CA ILE A 41 13.38 18.65 6.77
C ILE A 41 13.97 20.05 7.00
N GLN A 42 13.23 21.11 6.69
CA GLN A 42 13.69 22.50 6.88
C GLN A 42 14.03 22.80 8.33
N ASN A 43 13.11 22.50 9.26
CA ASN A 43 13.34 22.75 10.70
C ASN A 43 14.57 22.01 11.23
N ASN A 44 14.72 20.72 10.87
CA ASN A 44 15.86 19.94 11.33
C ASN A 44 17.18 20.39 10.67
N ALA A 45 17.15 20.89 9.43
CA ALA A 45 18.31 21.47 8.78
C ALA A 45 18.74 22.78 9.46
N GLU A 46 17.80 23.64 9.85
CA GLU A 46 18.11 24.86 10.63
C GLU A 46 18.70 24.53 12.00
N LEU A 47 18.10 23.56 12.71
CA LEU A 47 18.62 23.09 14.00
C LEU A 47 20.03 22.48 13.86
N LEU A 48 20.26 21.69 12.81
CA LEU A 48 21.56 21.10 12.50
C LEU A 48 22.66 22.18 12.30
N CYS A 49 22.31 23.28 11.62
CA CYS A 49 23.24 24.40 11.40
C CYS A 49 23.58 25.16 12.69
N MET A 50 22.69 25.17 13.67
CA MET A 50 22.86 25.90 14.95
C MET A 50 23.50 25.03 16.06
N GLU A 51 23.36 23.72 15.95
CA GLU A 51 23.80 22.77 16.99
C GLU A 51 25.30 22.55 16.93
N LYS A 52 25.92 22.47 18.11
CA LYS A 52 27.35 22.24 18.25
C LYS A 52 27.68 20.85 18.78
N THR A 53 26.72 20.14 19.32
CA THR A 53 26.88 18.82 19.91
C THR A 53 26.80 17.75 18.82
N PRO A 54 27.89 16.96 18.58
CA PRO A 54 27.90 15.97 17.47
C PRO A 54 26.79 14.94 17.53
N GLU A 55 26.38 14.51 18.73
CA GLU A 55 25.28 13.53 18.92
C GLU A 55 23.97 14.10 18.44
N LYS A 56 23.63 15.34 18.75
CA LYS A 56 22.41 16.01 18.28
C LYS A 56 22.47 16.33 16.80
N GLN A 57 23.63 16.68 16.28
CA GLN A 57 23.81 16.86 14.83
C GLN A 57 23.50 15.57 14.08
N LYS A 58 23.94 14.42 14.62
CA LYS A 58 23.62 13.10 14.05
C LYS A 58 22.13 12.79 14.12
N GLU A 59 21.46 13.13 15.23
CA GLU A 59 20.02 12.96 15.38
C GLU A 59 19.24 13.76 14.33
N TYR A 60 19.53 15.05 14.16
CA TYR A 60 18.89 15.89 13.15
C TYR A 60 19.17 15.41 11.73
N ALA A 61 20.41 15.01 11.44
CA ALA A 61 20.76 14.45 10.13
C ALA A 61 19.98 13.16 9.83
N GLU A 62 19.82 12.29 10.82
CA GLU A 62 19.01 11.06 10.67
C GLU A 62 17.55 11.37 10.41
N VAL A 63 16.95 12.33 11.13
CA VAL A 63 15.55 12.76 10.88
C VAL A 63 15.39 13.31 9.46
N ILE A 64 16.34 14.13 8.98
CA ILE A 64 16.33 14.65 7.61
C ILE A 64 16.40 13.50 6.61
N PHE A 65 17.32 12.56 6.80
CA PHE A 65 17.52 11.42 5.91
C PHE A 65 16.25 10.55 5.82
N GLN A 66 15.68 10.15 6.93
CA GLN A 66 14.48 9.33 6.99
C GLN A 66 13.27 10.05 6.39
N THR A 67 13.12 11.34 6.67
CA THR A 67 12.02 12.14 6.12
C THR A 67 12.15 12.31 4.60
N THR A 68 13.37 12.50 4.10
CA THR A 68 13.63 12.59 2.65
C THR A 68 13.33 11.28 1.95
N LYS A 69 13.68 10.13 2.55
CA LYS A 69 13.35 8.81 2.02
C LYS A 69 11.84 8.62 1.90
N ARG A 70 11.08 8.96 2.95
CA ARG A 70 9.60 8.90 2.94
C ARG A 70 8.99 9.80 1.86
N LEU A 71 9.52 11.02 1.71
CA LEU A 71 9.05 11.94 0.67
C LEU A 71 9.30 11.40 -0.73
N SER A 72 10.45 10.77 -0.96
CA SER A 72 10.78 10.13 -2.23
C SER A 72 9.84 8.96 -2.55
N GLU A 73 9.52 8.13 -1.55
CA GLU A 73 8.55 7.03 -1.68
C GLU A 73 7.14 7.56 -1.99
N LEU A 74 6.69 8.62 -1.32
CA LEU A 74 5.41 9.29 -1.58
C LEU A 74 5.32 9.75 -3.04
N ILE A 75 6.33 10.50 -3.52
CA ILE A 75 6.38 11.01 -4.89
C ILE A 75 6.37 9.85 -5.89
N SER A 76 7.15 8.79 -5.65
CA SER A 76 7.18 7.60 -6.50
C SER A 76 5.81 6.94 -6.60
N ASN A 77 5.11 6.77 -5.46
CA ASN A 77 3.77 6.17 -5.41
C ASN A 77 2.73 7.03 -6.14
N ILE A 78 2.78 8.37 -5.99
CA ILE A 78 1.91 9.29 -6.74
C ILE A 78 2.14 9.15 -8.25
N LEU A 79 3.38 9.10 -8.70
CA LEU A 79 3.72 8.97 -10.12
C LEU A 79 3.28 7.61 -10.68
N LYS A 80 3.49 6.51 -9.93
CA LYS A 80 3.04 5.17 -10.32
C LYS A 80 1.52 5.12 -10.43
N LEU A 81 0.82 5.63 -9.41
CA LEU A 81 -0.66 5.66 -9.39
C LEU A 81 -1.21 6.46 -10.58
N ASN A 82 -0.66 7.64 -10.85
CA ASN A 82 -1.08 8.48 -11.97
C ASN A 82 -0.88 7.78 -13.32
N LYS A 83 0.26 7.09 -13.51
CA LYS A 83 0.53 6.32 -14.74
C LYS A 83 -0.44 5.15 -14.92
N LEU A 84 -0.75 4.42 -13.84
CA LEU A 84 -1.69 3.29 -13.84
C LEU A 84 -3.14 3.76 -14.08
N GLU A 85 -3.53 4.91 -13.53
CA GLU A 85 -4.88 5.48 -13.75
C GLU A 85 -5.09 5.96 -15.18
N LYS A 86 -4.09 6.58 -15.78
CA LYS A 86 -4.14 7.04 -17.16
C LYS A 86 -3.98 5.92 -18.19
N GLN A 87 -3.89 4.67 -17.75
CA GLN A 87 -3.56 3.52 -18.61
C GLN A 87 -2.29 3.77 -19.46
N ALA A 88 -1.39 4.60 -18.96
CA ALA A 88 -0.11 4.89 -19.61
C ALA A 88 0.92 3.75 -19.42
N ILE A 89 0.60 2.77 -18.57
CA ILE A 89 1.34 1.53 -18.41
C ILE A 89 0.50 0.43 -19.04
N THR A 90 1.04 -0.21 -20.07
CA THR A 90 0.53 -1.49 -20.58
C THR A 90 1.29 -2.57 -19.80
N PRO A 91 0.60 -3.42 -18.99
CA PRO A 91 1.29 -4.49 -18.28
C PRO A 91 2.03 -5.41 -19.25
N VAL A 92 3.26 -5.73 -18.94
CA VAL A 92 4.05 -6.72 -19.71
C VAL A 92 3.88 -8.06 -19.00
N ALA A 93 2.90 -8.85 -19.47
CA ALA A 93 2.59 -10.14 -18.90
C ALA A 93 3.63 -11.20 -19.36
N GLU A 94 4.36 -11.77 -18.42
CA GLU A 94 5.32 -12.85 -18.61
C GLU A 94 5.04 -13.99 -17.64
N GLU A 95 5.36 -15.22 -18.04
CA GLU A 95 5.27 -16.37 -17.12
C GLU A 95 6.43 -16.33 -16.11
N TYR A 96 6.09 -16.35 -14.82
CA TYR A 96 7.09 -16.37 -13.76
C TYR A 96 6.61 -17.20 -12.55
N ASP A 97 7.54 -17.51 -11.65
CA ASP A 97 7.27 -18.23 -10.40
C ASP A 97 6.77 -17.26 -9.32
N LEU A 98 5.49 -17.38 -8.98
CA LEU A 98 4.83 -16.59 -7.95
C LEU A 98 5.40 -16.85 -6.56
N CYS A 99 5.62 -18.14 -6.21
CA CYS A 99 6.13 -18.51 -4.89
C CYS A 99 7.55 -17.97 -4.67
N GLY A 100 8.39 -18.03 -5.70
CA GLY A 100 9.72 -17.42 -5.69
C GLY A 100 9.65 -15.90 -5.45
N GLN A 101 8.76 -15.19 -6.15
CA GLN A 101 8.58 -13.75 -5.96
C GLN A 101 8.06 -13.41 -4.56
N LEU A 102 7.10 -14.18 -4.03
CA LEU A 102 6.56 -13.98 -2.67
C LEU A 102 7.66 -14.15 -1.62
N ALA A 103 8.50 -15.19 -1.76
CA ALA A 103 9.62 -15.44 -0.87
C ALA A 103 10.64 -14.28 -0.90
N GLU A 104 11.03 -13.81 -2.11
CA GLU A 104 11.94 -12.67 -2.27
C GLU A 104 11.36 -11.40 -1.63
N CYS A 105 10.08 -11.09 -1.88
CA CYS A 105 9.42 -9.94 -1.26
C CYS A 105 9.39 -10.05 0.26
N ALA A 106 9.09 -11.22 0.82
CA ALA A 106 9.05 -11.43 2.26
C ALA A 106 10.42 -11.22 2.90
N VAL A 107 11.48 -11.82 2.37
CA VAL A 107 12.87 -11.73 2.88
C VAL A 107 13.34 -10.25 2.97
N ASN A 108 12.88 -9.37 2.11
CA ASN A 108 13.22 -7.95 2.19
C ASN A 108 12.78 -7.28 3.51
N TYR A 109 11.81 -7.86 4.22
CA TYR A 109 11.33 -7.37 5.52
C TYR A 109 11.92 -8.11 6.73
N GLU A 110 12.75 -9.15 6.52
CA GLU A 110 13.39 -9.93 7.57
C GLU A 110 14.10 -9.06 8.62
N PRO A 111 14.94 -8.07 8.27
CA PRO A 111 15.60 -7.24 9.27
C PRO A 111 14.62 -6.43 10.15
N VAL A 112 13.41 -6.17 9.65
CA VAL A 112 12.40 -5.38 10.37
C VAL A 112 11.60 -6.28 11.31
N TRP A 113 11.15 -7.45 10.85
CA TRP A 113 10.41 -8.37 11.72
C TRP A 113 11.30 -9.01 12.78
N GLU A 114 12.57 -9.34 12.49
CA GLU A 114 13.53 -9.78 13.50
C GLU A 114 13.74 -8.74 14.59
N LYS A 115 13.92 -7.45 14.21
CA LYS A 115 14.07 -6.36 15.18
C LYS A 115 12.86 -6.19 16.09
N LYS A 116 11.66 -6.54 15.59
CA LYS A 116 10.40 -6.51 16.35
C LYS A 116 10.08 -7.83 17.05
N ASP A 117 10.92 -8.86 16.91
CA ASP A 117 10.64 -10.22 17.40
C ASP A 117 9.30 -10.78 16.85
N ILE A 118 8.98 -10.48 15.60
CA ILE A 118 7.78 -10.97 14.92
C ILE A 118 8.06 -12.35 14.34
N GLY A 119 7.22 -13.34 14.67
CA GLY A 119 7.23 -14.66 14.05
C GLY A 119 6.70 -14.59 12.61
N PHE A 120 7.42 -15.20 11.68
CA PHE A 120 6.99 -15.32 10.29
C PHE A 120 6.80 -16.79 9.93
N ASP A 121 5.61 -17.12 9.41
CA ASP A 121 5.26 -18.50 8.95
C ASP A 121 4.84 -18.44 7.47
N ALA A 122 5.35 -19.36 6.67
CA ALA A 122 5.01 -19.47 5.25
C ALA A 122 4.53 -20.88 4.93
N ASP A 123 3.33 -20.96 4.36
CA ASP A 123 2.68 -22.19 3.91
C ASP A 123 2.31 -22.03 2.43
N MET A 124 3.21 -22.45 1.56
CA MET A 124 3.13 -22.29 0.10
C MET A 124 3.62 -23.54 -0.61
N GLU A 125 3.18 -23.73 -1.84
CA GLU A 125 3.78 -24.72 -2.74
C GLU A 125 5.23 -24.34 -3.10
N ASP A 126 6.04 -25.32 -3.55
CA ASP A 126 7.43 -25.06 -3.94
C ASP A 126 7.54 -24.09 -5.13
N SER A 127 6.59 -24.13 -6.07
CA SER A 127 6.53 -23.27 -7.23
C SER A 127 5.14 -23.25 -7.85
N VAL A 128 4.60 -22.06 -8.07
CA VAL A 128 3.34 -21.82 -8.81
C VAL A 128 3.59 -20.80 -9.90
N LYS A 129 3.35 -21.18 -11.15
CA LYS A 129 3.53 -20.28 -12.27
C LYS A 129 2.28 -19.50 -12.59
N ILE A 130 2.45 -18.18 -12.79
CA ILE A 130 1.40 -17.29 -13.26
C ILE A 130 1.90 -16.45 -14.44
N THR A 131 0.96 -15.94 -15.24
CA THR A 131 1.26 -14.99 -16.32
C THR A 131 0.75 -13.61 -15.94
N ALA A 132 1.66 -12.73 -15.53
CA ALA A 132 1.36 -11.35 -15.13
C ALA A 132 2.60 -10.45 -15.29
N ASP A 133 2.43 -9.16 -15.07
CA ASP A 133 3.57 -8.25 -14.94
C ASP A 133 4.19 -8.39 -13.55
N ALA A 134 5.33 -9.08 -13.48
CA ALA A 134 6.01 -9.38 -12.23
C ALA A 134 6.36 -8.12 -11.43
N ALA A 135 6.77 -7.02 -12.11
CA ALA A 135 7.13 -5.77 -11.44
C ALA A 135 5.91 -5.06 -10.83
N LEU A 136 4.75 -5.15 -11.47
CA LEU A 136 3.50 -4.62 -10.91
C LEU A 136 3.00 -5.49 -9.74
N MET A 137 3.11 -6.81 -9.84
CA MET A 137 2.72 -7.71 -8.74
C MET A 137 3.64 -7.58 -7.54
N GLU A 138 4.94 -7.35 -7.75
CA GLU A 138 5.89 -7.05 -6.67
C GLU A 138 5.47 -5.82 -5.84
N LEU A 139 4.88 -4.78 -6.46
CA LEU A 139 4.34 -3.63 -5.74
C LEU A 139 3.19 -4.05 -4.79
N VAL A 140 2.33 -4.96 -5.23
CA VAL A 140 1.23 -5.48 -4.40
C VAL A 140 1.79 -6.21 -3.19
N TRP A 141 2.70 -7.17 -3.41
CA TRP A 141 3.28 -7.98 -2.33
C TRP A 141 4.04 -7.12 -1.32
N ASN A 142 4.90 -6.22 -1.79
CA ASN A 142 5.62 -5.30 -0.92
C ASN A 142 4.69 -4.42 -0.08
N ASN A 143 3.57 -3.94 -0.64
CA ASN A 143 2.60 -3.18 0.14
C ASN A 143 1.91 -4.03 1.22
N LEU A 144 1.54 -5.27 0.92
CA LEU A 144 0.91 -6.17 1.89
C LEU A 144 1.88 -6.53 3.02
N PHE A 145 3.13 -6.94 2.70
CA PHE A 145 4.15 -7.24 3.69
C PHE A 145 4.52 -6.01 4.53
N SER A 146 4.70 -4.86 3.90
CA SER A 146 4.96 -3.60 4.61
C SER A 146 3.87 -3.28 5.63
N ASN A 147 2.60 -3.44 5.25
CA ASN A 147 1.48 -3.23 6.16
C ASN A 147 1.47 -4.26 7.29
N ALA A 148 1.63 -5.55 7.00
CA ALA A 148 1.68 -6.59 8.01
C ALA A 148 2.78 -6.30 9.06
N VAL A 149 4.02 -6.07 8.62
CA VAL A 149 5.14 -5.75 9.54
C VAL A 149 4.93 -4.44 10.30
N LYS A 150 4.28 -3.45 9.67
CA LYS A 150 4.01 -2.16 10.28
C LYS A 150 3.01 -2.27 11.41
N PHE A 151 1.90 -2.97 11.20
CA PHE A 151 0.76 -3.03 12.12
C PHE A 151 0.84 -4.18 13.11
N THR A 152 1.76 -5.12 12.95
CA THR A 152 2.06 -6.16 13.93
C THR A 152 2.88 -5.59 15.08
N GLU A 153 2.42 -5.83 16.30
CA GLU A 153 3.14 -5.45 17.52
C GLU A 153 4.38 -6.34 17.73
N PRO A 154 5.38 -5.88 18.49
CA PRO A 154 6.51 -6.72 18.86
C PRO A 154 6.07 -8.04 19.51
N GLY A 155 6.67 -9.15 19.08
CA GLY A 155 6.30 -10.51 19.52
C GLY A 155 5.05 -11.06 18.84
N GLY A 156 4.48 -10.35 17.86
CA GLY A 156 3.35 -10.82 17.08
C GLY A 156 3.75 -11.84 15.99
N THR A 157 2.80 -12.15 15.11
CA THR A 157 2.99 -13.15 14.04
C THR A 157 2.45 -12.66 12.71
N ILE A 158 3.14 -13.01 11.63
CA ILE A 158 2.70 -12.81 10.26
C ILE A 158 2.70 -14.17 9.57
N LYS A 159 1.62 -14.48 8.86
CA LYS A 159 1.49 -15.71 8.08
C LYS A 159 1.29 -15.39 6.61
N LEU A 160 2.11 -16.00 5.77
CA LEU A 160 1.95 -16.03 4.32
C LEU A 160 1.39 -17.39 3.92
N THR A 161 0.28 -17.41 3.18
CA THR A 161 -0.26 -18.65 2.63
C THR A 161 -0.49 -18.51 1.13
N GLU A 162 -0.15 -19.53 0.38
CA GLU A 162 -0.54 -19.70 -1.01
C GLU A 162 -1.32 -21.01 -1.14
N GLN A 163 -2.46 -20.95 -1.79
CA GLN A 163 -3.31 -22.11 -2.08
C GLN A 163 -3.79 -22.05 -3.52
N SER A 164 -3.59 -23.13 -4.22
CA SER A 164 -3.88 -23.24 -5.65
C SER A 164 -4.89 -24.37 -5.88
N ASP A 165 -5.98 -24.07 -6.58
CA ASP A 165 -6.94 -25.09 -7.06
C ASP A 165 -7.04 -25.06 -8.59
N ASP A 166 -8.01 -25.78 -9.17
CA ASP A 166 -8.20 -25.85 -10.63
C ASP A 166 -8.64 -24.52 -11.26
N SER A 167 -9.19 -23.59 -10.47
CA SER A 167 -9.83 -22.36 -10.95
C SER A 167 -9.07 -21.08 -10.61
N GLU A 168 -8.40 -21.06 -9.47
CA GLU A 168 -7.76 -19.85 -8.95
C GLU A 168 -6.56 -20.15 -8.04
N ILE A 169 -5.75 -19.14 -7.82
CA ILE A 169 -4.67 -19.12 -6.85
C ILE A 169 -5.04 -18.06 -5.82
N ARG A 170 -4.96 -18.41 -4.54
CA ARG A 170 -5.21 -17.52 -3.40
C ARG A 170 -3.93 -17.29 -2.63
N VAL A 171 -3.48 -16.04 -2.58
CA VAL A 171 -2.33 -15.61 -1.77
C VAL A 171 -2.83 -14.77 -0.63
N SER A 172 -2.58 -15.18 0.60
CA SER A 172 -2.98 -14.45 1.80
C SER A 172 -1.78 -14.00 2.63
N VAL A 173 -1.79 -12.74 3.05
CA VAL A 173 -0.89 -12.21 4.07
C VAL A 173 -1.77 -11.87 5.29
N GLU A 174 -1.51 -12.56 6.39
CA GLU A 174 -2.27 -12.44 7.65
C GLU A 174 -1.36 -11.97 8.77
N ASP A 175 -1.79 -10.99 9.54
CA ASP A 175 -1.12 -10.49 10.73
C ASP A 175 -2.05 -10.58 11.94
N ASN A 176 -1.47 -10.70 13.14
CA ASN A 176 -2.20 -10.63 14.41
C ASN A 176 -2.05 -9.25 15.09
N GLY A 177 -1.93 -8.20 14.32
CA GLY A 177 -1.75 -6.83 14.80
C GLY A 177 -3.01 -6.17 15.32
N CYS A 178 -3.07 -4.84 15.25
CA CYS A 178 -4.18 -4.05 15.82
C CYS A 178 -5.53 -4.27 15.13
N GLY A 179 -5.54 -4.79 13.89
CA GLY A 179 -6.76 -4.93 13.11
C GLY A 179 -7.43 -3.62 12.75
N MET A 180 -8.64 -3.71 12.20
CA MET A 180 -9.40 -2.56 11.70
C MET A 180 -10.88 -2.66 12.06
N THR A 181 -11.52 -1.49 12.27
CA THR A 181 -12.97 -1.40 12.38
C THR A 181 -13.63 -1.63 11.01
N GLU A 182 -14.92 -1.95 11.00
CA GLU A 182 -15.68 -2.09 9.76
C GLU A 182 -15.69 -0.79 8.95
N GLU A 183 -15.73 0.37 9.61
CA GLU A 183 -15.67 1.68 8.97
C GLU A 183 -14.31 1.88 8.29
N THR A 184 -13.20 1.65 9.01
CA THR A 184 -11.85 1.71 8.45
C THR A 184 -11.72 0.78 7.25
N ARG A 185 -12.19 -0.47 7.38
CA ARG A 185 -12.10 -1.48 6.32
C ARG A 185 -12.78 -1.07 5.01
N LYS A 186 -13.87 -0.30 5.07
CA LYS A 186 -14.56 0.22 3.87
C LYS A 186 -13.74 1.24 3.09
N HIS A 187 -12.84 1.97 3.76
CA HIS A 187 -12.11 3.10 3.19
C HIS A 187 -10.62 2.82 2.92
N ILE A 188 -10.07 1.65 3.33
CA ILE A 188 -8.62 1.37 3.26
C ILE A 188 -8.03 1.42 1.84
N PHE A 189 -8.85 1.29 0.81
CA PHE A 189 -8.43 1.40 -0.59
C PHE A 189 -8.58 2.81 -1.17
N GLU A 190 -9.11 3.75 -0.40
CA GLU A 190 -9.18 5.15 -0.80
C GLU A 190 -7.79 5.80 -0.72
N LYS A 191 -7.54 6.72 -1.66
CA LYS A 191 -6.25 7.42 -1.73
C LYS A 191 -6.09 8.33 -0.52
N PHE A 192 -4.90 8.28 0.11
CA PHE A 192 -4.55 9.06 1.31
C PHE A 192 -5.35 8.71 2.56
N TYR A 193 -6.19 7.69 2.52
CA TYR A 193 -6.90 7.27 3.71
C TYR A 193 -5.95 6.63 4.72
N GLN A 194 -6.04 7.08 5.96
CA GLN A 194 -5.31 6.55 7.12
C GLN A 194 -6.31 6.43 8.26
N GLY A 195 -6.45 5.25 8.83
CA GLY A 195 -7.33 5.06 10.01
C GLY A 195 -6.80 5.82 11.23
N ASP A 196 -7.69 6.13 12.19
CA ASP A 196 -7.43 6.98 13.35
C ASP A 196 -6.25 6.56 14.25
N THR A 197 -5.82 5.31 14.19
CA THR A 197 -4.67 4.80 14.96
C THR A 197 -3.32 5.16 14.38
N SER A 198 -3.27 5.84 13.26
CA SER A 198 -2.08 5.93 12.42
C SER A 198 -1.24 7.20 12.58
N HIS A 199 -1.62 8.16 13.41
CA HIS A 199 -0.78 9.36 13.61
C HIS A 199 0.63 9.06 14.12
N ALA A 200 0.87 7.89 14.71
CA ALA A 200 2.20 7.44 15.13
C ALA A 200 2.89 6.50 14.13
N MET A 201 2.15 5.93 13.16
CA MET A 201 2.69 4.93 12.24
C MET A 201 2.85 5.51 10.83
N ALA A 202 4.08 5.53 10.34
CA ALA A 202 4.44 6.09 9.04
C ALA A 202 3.75 5.39 7.87
N GLY A 203 3.07 6.15 7.02
CA GLY A 203 2.48 5.71 5.77
C GLY A 203 1.84 6.90 5.06
N ASN A 204 1.62 6.81 3.76
CA ASN A 204 1.05 7.89 2.95
C ASN A 204 -0.37 7.58 2.44
N GLY A 205 -0.97 6.45 2.86
CA GLY A 205 -2.32 6.05 2.43
C GLY A 205 -2.47 5.76 0.94
N LEU A 206 -1.37 5.53 0.21
CA LEU A 206 -1.39 5.24 -1.23
C LEU A 206 -1.11 3.78 -1.57
N GLY A 207 -0.50 3.02 -0.67
CA GLY A 207 -0.05 1.65 -0.95
C GLY A 207 -1.20 0.72 -1.35
N LEU A 208 -2.26 0.65 -0.55
CA LEU A 208 -3.42 -0.20 -0.84
C LEU A 208 -4.21 0.28 -2.05
N ALA A 209 -4.36 1.60 -2.26
CA ALA A 209 -4.97 2.15 -3.47
C ALA A 209 -4.19 1.76 -4.74
N LEU A 210 -2.86 1.79 -4.67
CA LEU A 210 -1.96 1.35 -5.74
C LEU A 210 -2.10 -0.16 -5.98
N SER A 211 -2.11 -0.97 -4.91
CA SER A 211 -2.31 -2.43 -5.01
C SER A 211 -3.65 -2.77 -5.66
N LEU A 212 -4.73 -2.15 -5.21
CA LEU A 212 -6.06 -2.37 -5.82
C LEU A 212 -6.05 -2.03 -7.31
N ARG A 213 -5.40 -0.91 -7.71
CA ARG A 213 -5.33 -0.52 -9.12
C ARG A 213 -4.54 -1.51 -9.97
N VAL A 214 -3.42 -2.03 -9.47
CA VAL A 214 -2.64 -3.09 -10.14
C VAL A 214 -3.47 -4.36 -10.32
N LEU A 215 -4.17 -4.79 -9.27
CA LEU A 215 -5.00 -5.99 -9.31
C LEU A 215 -6.16 -5.83 -10.31
N GLN A 216 -6.82 -4.67 -10.33
CA GLN A 216 -7.89 -4.38 -11.30
C GLN A 216 -7.41 -4.42 -12.76
N LEU A 217 -6.18 -3.97 -13.05
CA LEU A 217 -5.60 -4.01 -14.39
C LEU A 217 -5.33 -5.44 -14.88
N ASN A 218 -5.20 -6.40 -13.97
CA ASN A 218 -4.99 -7.81 -14.26
C ASN A 218 -6.27 -8.65 -14.13
N ASP A 219 -7.44 -8.04 -13.85
CA ASP A 219 -8.69 -8.73 -13.51
C ASP A 219 -8.59 -9.63 -12.27
N TYR A 220 -7.70 -9.27 -11.34
CA TYR A 220 -7.53 -9.94 -10.04
C TYR A 220 -8.37 -9.27 -8.96
N LYS A 221 -8.67 -10.02 -7.89
CA LYS A 221 -9.46 -9.53 -6.76
C LYS A 221 -8.63 -9.48 -5.49
N ILE A 222 -9.06 -8.67 -4.53
CA ILE A 222 -8.54 -8.64 -3.18
C ILE A 222 -9.69 -8.68 -2.18
N GLU A 223 -9.60 -9.57 -1.21
CA GLU A 223 -10.51 -9.70 -0.08
C GLU A 223 -9.79 -9.29 1.19
N VAL A 224 -10.52 -8.72 2.15
CA VAL A 224 -9.96 -8.25 3.42
C VAL A 224 -10.86 -8.68 4.56
N GLU A 225 -10.28 -9.43 5.47
CA GLU A 225 -10.86 -9.81 6.75
C GLU A 225 -10.06 -9.13 7.85
N SER A 226 -10.72 -8.43 8.77
CA SER A 226 -10.06 -7.75 9.88
C SER A 226 -11.03 -7.45 10.98
N GLU A 227 -10.58 -7.62 12.23
CA GLU A 227 -11.30 -7.26 13.44
C GLU A 227 -10.36 -6.51 14.40
N PRO A 228 -10.83 -5.45 15.08
CA PRO A 228 -10.01 -4.73 16.05
C PRO A 228 -9.41 -5.66 17.12
N GLY A 229 -8.10 -5.59 17.32
CA GLY A 229 -7.35 -6.39 18.29
C GLY A 229 -7.10 -7.84 17.87
N ARG A 230 -7.51 -8.26 16.67
CA ARG A 230 -7.27 -9.63 16.16
C ARG A 230 -6.34 -9.68 14.95
N GLY A 231 -6.09 -8.52 14.33
CA GLY A 231 -5.26 -8.41 13.15
C GLY A 231 -6.04 -8.32 11.84
N SER A 232 -5.33 -8.51 10.75
CA SER A 232 -5.88 -8.39 9.40
C SER A 232 -5.37 -9.50 8.49
N LYS A 233 -6.23 -9.94 7.55
CA LYS A 233 -5.89 -10.88 6.51
C LYS A 233 -6.27 -10.27 5.16
N PHE A 234 -5.29 -10.12 4.29
CA PHE A 234 -5.46 -9.69 2.91
C PHE A 234 -5.27 -10.89 1.99
N THR A 235 -6.27 -11.20 1.17
CA THR A 235 -6.24 -12.33 0.23
C THR A 235 -6.36 -11.80 -1.19
N VAL A 236 -5.32 -12.02 -1.99
CA VAL A 236 -5.31 -11.77 -3.44
C VAL A 236 -5.76 -13.04 -4.15
N ILE A 237 -6.72 -12.90 -5.06
CA ILE A 237 -7.30 -13.98 -5.84
C ILE A 237 -6.93 -13.80 -7.31
N ILE A 238 -6.21 -14.77 -7.84
CA ILE A 238 -5.67 -14.81 -9.21
C ILE A 238 -6.38 -15.92 -9.96
N PRO A 239 -7.30 -15.62 -10.91
CA PRO A 239 -7.96 -16.65 -11.73
C PRO A 239 -6.94 -17.38 -12.60
N LYS A 240 -6.99 -18.72 -12.64
CA LYS A 240 -6.25 -19.53 -13.62
C LYS A 240 -6.91 -19.37 -14.99
N ARG A 241 -6.16 -19.00 -15.98
CA ARG A 241 -6.61 -18.83 -17.38
C ARG A 241 -6.15 -19.97 -18.24
#